data_675d0ba9fad217a077d56a86b2937dc5
#
_entry.id   675d0ba9fad217a077d56a86b2937dc5
#
_cell.length_a   1.000
_cell.length_b   1.000
_cell.length_c   1.000
_cell.angle_alpha   90.00
_cell.angle_beta   90.00
_cell.angle_gamma   90.00
#
_symmetry.space_group_name_H-M   'P 1'
#
loop_
_entity.id
_entity.type
_entity.pdbx_description
1 polymer ?
#
loop_
_entity_poly.entity_id
_entity_poly.type
_entity_poly.pdbx_seq_one_letter_code
_entity_poly.pdbx_strand_id
1 'polypeptide(L)'
;MAARSVETTGPAETESLGAELAGALRDGDVVLVRGELGAGKTTLVRGAARALGVGDPVTSPTFSIGHRYAGAGVTVSHLDLYRLAGLEREDPDLLADYLGPGRIAFVEWPQDAHADLAGARVRVTLSHGGGDRRRIDVEEAQAAADQSAAPGIADGGGAR
;
A
#
# COMPACT_ATOMS: atom_id res chain seq x y z
N MET A 1 1.84 -15.56 5.94
CA MET A 1 2.44 -14.55 5.06
C MET A 1 2.84 -15.22 3.76
N ALA A 2 2.30 -14.78 2.66
CA ALA A 2 2.70 -15.25 1.34
C ALA A 2 3.80 -14.35 0.79
N ALA A 3 4.86 -14.94 0.25
CA ALA A 3 5.97 -14.22 -0.34
C ALA A 3 6.23 -14.76 -1.75
N ARG A 4 6.47 -13.86 -2.69
CA ARG A 4 6.83 -14.21 -4.07
C ARG A 4 7.81 -13.19 -4.65
N SER A 5 8.58 -13.62 -5.63
CA SER A 5 9.47 -12.77 -6.40
C SER A 5 9.04 -12.75 -7.87
N VAL A 6 8.97 -11.58 -8.45
CA VAL A 6 8.57 -11.35 -9.84
C VAL A 6 9.66 -10.55 -10.55
N GLU A 7 10.00 -10.92 -11.76
CA GLU A 7 10.83 -10.10 -12.65
C GLU A 7 9.96 -9.38 -13.66
N THR A 8 10.23 -8.10 -13.86
CA THR A 8 9.62 -7.30 -14.91
C THR A 8 10.70 -6.80 -15.89
N THR A 9 10.36 -6.68 -17.15
CA THR A 9 11.29 -6.30 -18.21
C THR A 9 11.13 -4.85 -18.65
N GLY A 10 10.13 -4.16 -18.13
CA GLY A 10 9.87 -2.76 -18.44
C GLY A 10 8.75 -2.16 -17.61
N PRO A 11 8.51 -0.84 -17.76
CA PRO A 11 7.50 -0.13 -16.96
C PRO A 11 6.08 -0.70 -17.09
N ALA A 12 5.69 -1.14 -18.28
CA ALA A 12 4.35 -1.69 -18.51
C ALA A 12 4.08 -2.94 -17.67
N GLU A 13 5.06 -3.83 -17.53
CA GLU A 13 4.95 -5.01 -16.68
C GLU A 13 4.92 -4.66 -15.20
N THR A 14 5.70 -3.66 -14.79
CA THR A 14 5.68 -3.15 -13.41
C THR A 14 4.33 -2.51 -13.07
N GLU A 15 3.74 -1.75 -13.99
CA GLU A 15 2.37 -1.22 -13.83
C GLU A 15 1.33 -2.35 -13.73
N SER A 16 1.48 -3.39 -14.57
CA SER A 16 0.58 -4.56 -14.54
C SER A 16 0.64 -5.29 -13.20
N LEU A 17 1.84 -5.42 -12.62
CA LEU A 17 1.97 -6.00 -11.29
C LEU A 17 1.30 -5.13 -10.22
N GLY A 18 1.44 -3.81 -10.31
CA GLY A 18 0.72 -2.87 -9.45
C GLY A 18 -0.79 -3.04 -9.53
N ALA A 19 -1.33 -3.18 -10.73
CA ALA A 19 -2.76 -3.41 -10.96
C ALA A 19 -3.23 -4.76 -10.38
N GLU A 20 -2.42 -5.79 -10.50
CA GLU A 20 -2.70 -7.11 -9.91
C GLU A 20 -2.76 -7.03 -8.39
N LEU A 21 -1.79 -6.38 -7.75
CA LEU A 21 -1.78 -6.19 -6.30
C LEU A 21 -2.99 -5.39 -5.82
N ALA A 22 -3.38 -4.37 -6.55
CA ALA A 22 -4.55 -3.55 -6.24
C ALA A 22 -5.85 -4.36 -6.16
N GLY A 23 -5.97 -5.41 -6.95
CA GLY A 23 -7.15 -6.29 -6.96
C GLY A 23 -7.41 -7.03 -5.64
N ALA A 24 -6.37 -7.20 -4.82
CA ALA A 24 -6.46 -7.84 -3.51
C ALA A 24 -6.60 -6.86 -2.34
N LEU A 25 -6.47 -5.57 -2.60
CA LEU A 25 -6.54 -4.53 -1.57
C LEU A 25 -7.98 -4.18 -1.20
N ARG A 26 -8.15 -3.80 0.06
CA ARG A 26 -9.42 -3.37 0.64
C ARG A 26 -9.27 -1.99 1.26
N ASP A 27 -10.38 -1.37 1.52
CA ASP A 27 -10.45 -0.13 2.28
C ASP A 27 -9.67 -0.22 3.60
N GLY A 28 -8.84 0.77 3.86
CA GLY A 28 -7.97 0.83 5.03
C GLY A 28 -6.61 0.16 4.86
N ASP A 29 -6.36 -0.55 3.77
CA ASP A 29 -5.09 -1.25 3.55
C ASP A 29 -3.93 -0.29 3.30
N VAL A 30 -2.76 -0.69 3.76
CA VAL A 30 -1.49 0.01 3.56
C VAL A 30 -0.53 -0.90 2.79
N VAL A 31 0.06 -0.35 1.75
CA VAL A 31 1.11 -0.99 0.95
C VAL A 31 2.42 -0.23 1.16
N LEU A 32 3.42 -0.91 1.68
CA LEU A 32 4.77 -0.36 1.78
C LEU A 32 5.55 -0.67 0.52
N VAL A 33 6.15 0.35 -0.08
CA VAL A 33 6.93 0.24 -1.31
C VAL A 33 8.35 0.70 -1.04
N ARG A 34 9.30 -0.23 -1.15
CA ARG A 34 10.73 0.01 -0.95
C ARG A 34 11.48 -0.12 -2.27
N GLY A 35 12.59 0.56 -2.36
CA GLY A 35 13.49 0.44 -3.49
C GLY A 35 14.37 1.67 -3.63
N GLU A 36 15.49 1.50 -4.29
CA GLU A 36 16.40 2.59 -4.64
C GLU A 36 15.73 3.60 -5.58
N LEU A 37 16.32 4.78 -5.68
CA LEU A 37 15.88 5.80 -6.62
C LEU A 37 15.87 5.22 -8.05
N GLY A 38 14.78 5.44 -8.78
CA GLY A 38 14.63 4.91 -10.13
C GLY A 38 14.31 3.42 -10.23
N ALA A 39 14.04 2.73 -9.11
CA ALA A 39 13.69 1.29 -9.11
C ALA A 39 12.28 1.00 -9.64
N GLY A 40 11.44 2.02 -9.86
CA GLY A 40 10.09 1.85 -10.39
C GLY A 40 8.97 1.88 -9.35
N LYS A 41 9.22 2.44 -8.17
CA LYS A 41 8.21 2.57 -7.10
C LYS A 41 6.98 3.33 -7.57
N THR A 42 7.17 4.52 -8.15
CA THR A 42 6.06 5.33 -8.68
C THR A 42 5.35 4.63 -9.84
N THR A 43 6.07 3.90 -10.67
CA THR A 43 5.51 3.10 -11.76
C THR A 43 4.56 2.02 -11.24
N LEU A 44 4.97 1.31 -10.19
CA LEU A 44 4.12 0.32 -9.53
C LEU A 44 2.85 0.96 -8.95
N VAL A 45 3.01 2.07 -8.23
CA VAL A 45 1.88 2.80 -7.62
C VAL A 45 0.93 3.34 -8.70
N ARG A 46 1.46 3.81 -9.83
CA ARG A 46 0.65 4.27 -10.97
C ARG A 46 -0.25 3.16 -11.51
N GLY A 47 0.28 1.97 -11.69
CA GLY A 47 -0.50 0.80 -12.13
C GLY A 47 -1.60 0.44 -11.13
N ALA A 48 -1.26 0.40 -9.85
CA ALA A 48 -2.22 0.13 -8.79
C ALA A 48 -3.32 1.19 -8.69
N ALA A 49 -2.95 2.46 -8.71
CA ALA A 49 -3.91 3.57 -8.63
C ALA A 49 -4.89 3.57 -9.82
N ARG A 50 -4.39 3.32 -11.02
CA ARG A 50 -5.23 3.20 -12.20
C ARG A 50 -6.23 2.06 -12.06
N ALA A 51 -5.83 0.92 -11.56
CA ALA A 51 -6.72 -0.21 -11.29
C ALA A 51 -7.77 0.11 -10.21
N LEU A 52 -7.46 1.00 -9.28
CA LEU A 52 -8.38 1.50 -8.25
C LEU A 52 -9.29 2.63 -8.75
N GLY A 53 -9.23 2.97 -10.03
CA GLY A 53 -10.10 3.96 -10.66
C GLY A 53 -9.60 5.40 -10.63
N VAL A 54 -8.34 5.63 -10.31
CA VAL A 54 -7.73 6.97 -10.37
C VAL A 54 -7.55 7.39 -11.83
N GLY A 55 -8.16 8.51 -12.21
CA GLY A 55 -8.03 9.09 -13.54
C GLY A 55 -6.91 10.12 -13.68
N ASP A 56 -6.49 10.70 -12.56
CA ASP A 56 -5.44 11.72 -12.53
C ASP A 56 -4.05 11.11 -12.74
N PRO A 57 -3.09 11.86 -13.30
CA PRO A 57 -1.70 11.41 -13.38
C PRO A 57 -1.10 11.20 -12.01
N VAL A 58 -0.55 10.02 -11.78
CA VAL A 58 0.14 9.68 -10.54
C VAL A 58 1.62 10.02 -10.67
N THR A 59 2.07 10.92 -9.81
CA THR A 59 3.46 11.38 -9.73
C THR A 59 4.01 11.22 -8.34
N SER A 60 5.33 11.09 -8.23
CA SER A 60 6.00 11.09 -6.92
C SER A 60 5.76 12.43 -6.21
N PRO A 61 5.42 12.44 -4.91
CA PRO A 61 5.34 13.68 -4.14
C PRO A 61 6.69 14.38 -4.10
N THR A 62 6.77 15.63 -4.59
CA THR A 62 8.02 16.39 -4.66
C THR A 62 8.11 17.51 -3.63
N PHE A 63 7.01 18.23 -3.40
CA PHE A 63 6.94 19.39 -2.52
C PHE A 63 5.97 19.21 -1.35
N SER A 64 5.31 18.06 -1.30
CA SER A 64 4.39 17.69 -0.24
C SER A 64 4.73 16.30 0.28
N ILE A 65 4.20 15.95 1.43
CA ILE A 65 4.37 14.65 2.07
C ILE A 65 3.70 13.55 1.26
N GLY A 66 2.59 13.86 0.63
CA GLY A 66 1.80 12.92 -0.11
C GLY A 66 0.78 13.57 -1.03
N HIS A 67 0.22 12.73 -1.87
CA HIS A 67 -0.91 13.05 -2.72
C HIS A 67 -2.10 12.18 -2.35
N ARG A 68 -3.30 12.71 -2.53
CA ARG A 68 -4.56 11.99 -2.43
C ARG A 68 -5.27 12.05 -3.77
N TYR A 69 -5.64 10.91 -4.30
CA TYR A 69 -6.32 10.77 -5.57
C TYR A 69 -7.72 10.19 -5.36
N ALA A 70 -8.69 10.71 -6.08
CA ALA A 70 -10.01 10.11 -6.11
C ALA A 70 -10.01 8.85 -6.99
N GLY A 71 -10.33 7.72 -6.39
CA GLY A 71 -10.53 6.44 -7.07
C GLY A 71 -12.01 6.08 -7.15
N ALA A 72 -12.30 4.87 -7.59
CA ALA A 72 -13.66 4.33 -7.67
C ALA A 72 -14.11 3.85 -6.28
N GLY A 73 -14.83 4.70 -5.56
CA GLY A 73 -15.34 4.39 -4.21
C GLY A 73 -14.28 4.37 -3.11
N VAL A 74 -13.08 4.83 -3.38
CA VAL A 74 -11.96 4.86 -2.44
C VAL A 74 -11.05 6.05 -2.73
N THR A 75 -10.40 6.59 -1.71
CA THR A 75 -9.30 7.55 -1.88
C THR A 75 -7.98 6.78 -1.90
N VAL A 76 -7.14 7.06 -2.87
CA VAL A 76 -5.78 6.49 -2.95
C VAL A 76 -4.81 7.53 -2.43
N SER A 77 -4.10 7.19 -1.36
CA SER A 77 -3.03 8.02 -0.79
C SER A 77 -1.67 7.53 -1.30
N HIS A 78 -0.82 8.44 -1.72
CA HIS A 78 0.56 8.16 -2.12
C HIS A 78 1.49 9.03 -1.30
N LEU A 79 2.26 8.41 -0.43
CA LEU A 79 3.17 9.05 0.52
C LEU A 79 4.61 8.73 0.18
N ASP A 80 5.49 9.72 0.34
CA ASP A 80 6.94 9.51 0.31
C ASP A 80 7.54 9.89 1.66
N LEU A 81 7.77 8.89 2.49
CA LEU A 81 8.34 9.08 3.83
C LEU A 81 9.85 9.34 3.82
N TYR A 82 10.54 9.17 2.70
CA TYR A 82 11.95 9.53 2.59
C TYR A 82 12.17 11.01 2.91
N ARG A 83 11.22 11.87 2.54
CA ARG A 83 11.26 13.31 2.79
C ARG A 83 10.78 13.72 4.17
N LEU A 84 10.12 12.79 4.88
CA LEU A 84 9.61 12.99 6.24
C LEU A 84 10.57 12.57 7.34
N ALA A 85 11.75 12.08 7.00
CA ALA A 85 12.77 11.70 7.99
C ALA A 85 13.07 12.90 8.92
N GLY A 86 12.42 12.93 10.06
CA GLY A 86 12.49 14.01 11.04
C GLY A 86 11.17 14.71 11.37
N LEU A 87 10.19 14.74 10.46
CA LEU A 87 8.87 15.33 10.72
C LEU A 87 7.93 14.40 11.47
N GLU A 88 8.13 13.10 11.39
CA GLU A 88 7.35 12.08 12.11
C GLU A 88 7.37 12.26 13.63
N ARG A 89 8.42 12.89 14.13
CA ARG A 89 8.58 13.15 15.57
C ARG A 89 7.83 14.40 16.03
N GLU A 90 7.44 15.26 15.09
CA GLU A 90 6.86 16.56 15.40
C GLU A 90 5.33 16.56 15.30
N ASP A 91 4.75 15.73 14.43
CA ASP A 91 3.29 15.67 14.28
C ASP A 91 2.80 14.25 13.93
N PRO A 92 2.42 13.44 14.93
CA PRO A 92 1.87 12.10 14.68
C PRO A 92 0.51 12.13 13.97
N ASP A 93 -0.20 13.25 13.97
CA ASP A 93 -1.50 13.37 13.30
C ASP A 93 -1.36 13.59 11.79
N LEU A 94 -0.16 13.94 11.33
CA LEU A 94 0.11 14.20 9.92
C LEU A 94 -0.14 12.99 9.03
N LEU A 95 0.20 11.79 9.49
CA LEU A 95 -0.05 10.54 8.77
C LEU A 95 -1.52 10.10 8.82
N ALA A 96 -2.25 10.51 9.85
CA ALA A 96 -3.65 10.13 10.03
C ALA A 96 -4.56 10.61 8.89
N ASP A 97 -4.21 11.72 8.24
CA ASP A 97 -4.95 12.27 7.11
C ASP A 97 -4.84 11.40 5.84
N TYR A 98 -3.82 10.59 5.75
CA TYR A 98 -3.53 9.74 4.59
C TYR A 98 -3.84 8.26 4.80
N LEU A 99 -3.94 7.83 6.05
CA LEU A 99 -4.18 6.45 6.45
C LEU A 99 -5.58 6.30 7.03
N GLY A 100 -6.07 5.08 7.10
CA GLY A 100 -7.31 4.74 7.77
C GLY A 100 -8.50 4.47 6.85
N PRO A 101 -9.72 4.41 7.42
CA PRO A 101 -10.92 4.07 6.67
C PRO A 101 -11.19 5.00 5.48
N GLY A 102 -11.69 4.46 4.39
CA GLY A 102 -11.96 5.18 3.15
C GLY A 102 -10.74 5.39 2.25
N ARG A 103 -9.57 4.92 2.67
CA ARG A 103 -8.31 5.12 1.97
C ARG A 103 -7.58 3.81 1.76
N ILE A 104 -6.90 3.69 0.61
CA ILE A 104 -5.84 2.71 0.38
C ILE A 104 -4.55 3.52 0.21
N ALA A 105 -3.57 3.24 1.05
CA ALA A 105 -2.34 4.03 1.10
C ALA A 105 -1.15 3.25 0.53
N PHE A 106 -0.44 3.89 -0.39
CA PHE A 106 0.87 3.45 -0.88
C PHE A 106 1.93 4.36 -0.24
N VAL A 107 2.81 3.76 0.54
CA VAL A 107 3.82 4.47 1.30
C VAL A 107 5.19 4.07 0.79
N GLU A 108 5.89 4.98 0.14
CA GLU A 108 7.27 4.81 -0.24
C GLU A 108 8.15 4.96 1.02
N TRP A 109 9.00 3.96 1.25
CA TRP A 109 9.68 3.78 2.51
C TRP A 109 11.19 3.74 2.33
N PRO A 110 11.99 4.50 3.10
CA PRO A 110 13.43 4.32 3.16
C PRO A 110 13.81 3.05 3.90
N GLN A 111 15.00 2.50 3.61
CA GLN A 111 15.45 1.20 4.13
C GLN A 111 15.48 1.08 5.66
N ASP A 112 15.61 2.21 6.37
CA ASP A 112 15.81 2.24 7.82
C ASP A 112 14.60 2.72 8.63
N ALA A 113 13.45 2.83 8.01
CA ALA A 113 12.30 3.45 8.66
C ALA A 113 11.46 2.46 9.48
N HIS A 114 11.24 2.87 10.64
CA HIS A 114 10.41 2.50 11.78
C HIS A 114 9.36 1.39 11.65
N ALA A 115 9.28 0.63 12.76
CA ALA A 115 8.34 -0.45 13.02
C ALA A 115 6.86 -0.03 13.05
N ASP A 116 6.55 1.25 12.95
CA ASP A 116 5.20 1.80 13.20
C ASP A 116 4.16 1.46 12.13
N LEU A 117 4.59 0.96 10.97
CA LEU A 117 3.69 0.45 9.95
C LEU A 117 3.65 -1.09 9.91
N ALA A 118 3.79 -1.72 11.07
CA ALA A 118 3.78 -3.18 11.23
C ALA A 118 2.50 -3.85 10.69
N GLY A 119 1.40 -3.10 10.56
CA GLY A 119 0.11 -3.55 10.02
C GLY A 119 -0.01 -3.46 8.51
N ALA A 120 1.06 -3.24 7.76
CA ALA A 120 0.98 -3.18 6.30
C ALA A 120 0.46 -4.49 5.71
N ARG A 121 -0.54 -4.37 4.82
CA ARG A 121 -1.17 -5.49 4.12
C ARG A 121 -0.22 -6.12 3.11
N VAL A 122 0.55 -5.29 2.42
CA VAL A 122 1.52 -5.71 1.41
C VAL A 122 2.83 -4.94 1.60
N ARG A 123 3.93 -5.64 1.47
CA ARG A 123 5.27 -5.04 1.37
C ARG A 123 5.87 -5.40 0.03
N VAL A 124 6.34 -4.40 -0.69
CA VAL A 124 6.95 -4.56 -2.00
C VAL A 124 8.34 -3.98 -1.98
N THR A 125 9.32 -4.75 -2.40
CA THR A 125 10.70 -4.30 -2.54
C THR A 125 11.13 -4.42 -3.99
N LEU A 126 11.47 -3.30 -4.61
CA LEU A 126 11.93 -3.23 -5.99
C LEU A 126 13.47 -3.08 -6.02
N SER A 127 14.10 -3.87 -6.86
CA SER A 127 15.55 -3.83 -7.09
C SER A 127 15.83 -3.75 -8.58
N HIS A 128 16.93 -3.08 -8.95
CA HIS A 128 17.41 -3.07 -10.33
C HIS A 128 17.87 -4.47 -10.75
N GLY A 129 17.45 -4.89 -11.95
CA GLY A 129 17.84 -6.17 -12.55
C GLY A 129 18.72 -6.01 -13.80
N GLY A 130 19.21 -4.79 -14.06
CA GLY A 130 19.93 -4.43 -15.25
C GLY A 130 19.01 -3.82 -16.33
N GLY A 131 19.36 -2.65 -16.86
CA GLY A 131 18.53 -1.91 -17.82
C GLY A 131 17.13 -1.65 -17.28
N ASP A 132 16.12 -1.99 -18.06
CA ASP A 132 14.71 -1.84 -17.66
C ASP A 132 14.17 -3.01 -16.82
N ARG A 133 15.00 -4.00 -16.54
CA ARG A 133 14.61 -5.13 -15.72
C ARG A 133 14.55 -4.74 -14.24
N ARG A 134 13.54 -5.25 -13.57
CA ARG A 134 13.36 -5.09 -12.13
C ARG A 134 13.07 -6.45 -11.50
N ARG A 135 13.63 -6.67 -10.34
CA ARG A 135 13.21 -7.73 -9.44
C ARG A 135 12.30 -7.13 -8.38
N ILE A 136 11.16 -7.73 -8.19
CA ILE A 136 10.13 -7.23 -7.28
C ILE A 136 9.75 -8.35 -6.32
N ASP A 137 10.09 -8.17 -5.07
CA ASP A 137 9.76 -9.09 -4.01
C ASP A 137 8.48 -8.59 -3.32
N VAL A 138 7.47 -9.42 -3.25
CA VAL A 138 6.15 -9.10 -2.68
C VAL A 138 5.90 -9.99 -1.49
N GLU A 139 5.60 -9.39 -0.35
CA GLU A 139 5.16 -10.05 0.86
C GLU A 139 3.74 -9.60 1.20
N GLU A 140 2.82 -10.55 1.28
CA GLU A 140 1.42 -10.27 1.62
C GLU A 140 1.10 -10.84 3.00
N ALA A 141 0.62 -9.99 3.90
CA ALA A 141 0.04 -10.43 5.15
C ALA A 141 -1.29 -11.12 4.86
N GLN A 142 -1.57 -12.24 5.55
CA GLN A 142 -2.89 -12.84 5.48
C GLN A 142 -3.92 -11.83 5.97
N ALA A 143 -5.04 -11.74 5.25
CA ALA A 143 -6.19 -10.99 5.73
C ALA A 143 -6.54 -11.54 7.12
N ALA A 144 -6.68 -10.65 8.11
CA ALA A 144 -7.23 -11.04 9.38
C ALA A 144 -8.58 -11.72 9.09
N ALA A 145 -8.71 -12.97 9.52
CA ALA A 145 -9.97 -13.68 9.41
C ALA A 145 -11.02 -12.81 10.08
N ASP A 146 -12.10 -12.55 9.35
CA ASP A 146 -13.22 -11.78 9.84
C ASP A 146 -13.74 -12.46 11.13
N GLN A 147 -13.39 -11.89 12.27
CA GLN A 147 -13.87 -12.36 13.56
C GLN A 147 -15.25 -11.81 13.89
N SER A 148 -16.09 -11.58 12.91
CA SER A 148 -17.50 -11.22 13.14
C SER A 148 -18.44 -12.42 13.06
N ALA A 149 -18.06 -13.57 13.62
CA ALA A 149 -19.00 -14.58 14.03
C ALA A 149 -19.24 -14.40 15.53
N ALA A 150 -20.13 -13.48 15.86
CA ALA A 150 -20.68 -13.44 17.21
C ALA A 150 -21.35 -14.79 17.49
N PRO A 151 -21.00 -15.49 18.57
CA PRO A 151 -21.75 -16.68 18.96
C PRO A 151 -23.18 -16.27 19.29
N GLY A 152 -24.12 -16.84 18.55
CA GLY A 152 -25.54 -16.65 18.83
C GLY A 152 -25.80 -16.97 20.28
N ILE A 153 -26.38 -16.04 20.99
CA ILE A 153 -26.95 -16.25 22.31
C ILE A 153 -28.12 -17.21 22.11
N ALA A 154 -27.92 -18.46 22.48
CA ALA A 154 -28.99 -19.40 22.63
C ALA A 154 -29.83 -18.91 23.82
N ASP A 155 -30.97 -18.32 23.50
CA ASP A 155 -32.01 -18.04 24.49
C ASP A 155 -32.61 -19.38 24.95
N GLY A 156 -32.17 -19.81 26.11
CA GLY A 156 -32.74 -20.96 26.81
C GLY A 156 -34.08 -20.61 27.40
N GLY A 157 -35.14 -20.90 26.66
CA GLY A 157 -36.48 -20.85 27.19
C GLY A 157 -36.61 -21.75 28.40
N GLY A 158 -36.74 -21.14 29.57
CA GLY A 158 -37.16 -21.78 30.80
C GLY A 158 -38.67 -21.75 30.92
N ALA A 159 -39.24 -22.94 30.90
CA ALA A 159 -40.64 -23.20 31.13
C ALA A 159 -41.10 -22.73 32.50
N ARG A 160 -42.27 -22.17 32.57
CA ARG A 160 -43.46 -22.43 33.40
C ARG A 160 -44.46 -21.32 33.26
#